data_4c0925c794bbdb06e733b93ecc14e9a1
#
_entry.id   4c0925c794bbdb06e733b93ecc14e9a1
#
_cell.length_a   1.000
_cell.length_b   1.000
_cell.length_c   1.000
_cell.angle_alpha   90.00
_cell.angle_beta   90.00
_cell.angle_gamma   90.00
#
_symmetry.space_group_name_H-M   'P 1'
#
loop_
_entity.id
_entity.type
_entity.pdbx_description
1 polymer ?
#
loop_
_entity_poly.entity_id
_entity_poly.type
_entity_poly.pdbx_seq_one_letter_code
_entity_poly.pdbx_strand_id
1 'polypeptide(L)'
;MTARRTVAFSKNSSNLFFHILTRCNLRCRHCYINPEQQGKKELPLFTIQAWLDEFAANSPTTNLIFLGGEPTLHPDLARAIKYARDRGFGSITVDTNGYLFYDILSRVSPREVDFFSFSLDGATPMTNDRIRGQGSYDVCIKGIQKAVAKGFSASLIFTVSTLNIDELELMPPLIENLAIDRFFIQVIGLRGKAASRAITTDQEEGLQVSRSRWLDIIPKVAQRVARLGVTVSYPKVFLEPAEKFECAGLVARNYFIFPNGRVYRCPLCEDHPIHSLVFKDNKLVQTPNLNEAHLFKLNIAEGCVMNMLIQPHNLSYTIGGVPEYKIACCMLKEEVSAG
;
A
#
# COMPACT_ATOMS: atom_id res chain seq x y z
N MET A 1 -16.61 -16.10 14.65
CA MET A 1 -15.20 -15.68 14.84
C MET A 1 -15.14 -14.17 14.63
N THR A 2 -14.56 -13.39 15.53
CA THR A 2 -14.35 -11.96 15.30
C THR A 2 -13.40 -11.78 14.12
N ALA A 3 -13.78 -10.92 13.15
CA ALA A 3 -12.93 -10.63 11.99
C ALA A 3 -11.54 -10.17 12.44
N ARG A 4 -10.50 -10.78 11.90
CA ARG A 4 -9.11 -10.39 12.21
C ARG A 4 -8.87 -8.96 11.73
N ARG A 5 -8.22 -8.16 12.58
CA ARG A 5 -7.87 -6.78 12.29
C ARG A 5 -6.65 -6.73 11.38
N THR A 6 -6.62 -5.77 10.46
CA THR A 6 -5.48 -5.46 9.58
C THR A 6 -5.45 -3.95 9.29
N VAL A 7 -4.61 -3.52 8.34
CA VAL A 7 -4.53 -2.14 7.88
C VAL A 7 -5.93 -1.56 7.60
N ALA A 8 -6.17 -0.34 8.07
CA ALA A 8 -7.44 0.36 7.86
C ALA A 8 -7.18 1.71 7.16
N PHE A 9 -7.97 1.98 6.14
CA PHE A 9 -7.85 3.18 5.30
C PHE A 9 -9.01 4.16 5.54
N SER A 10 -9.38 4.33 6.80
CA SER A 10 -10.47 5.20 7.24
C SER A 10 -9.96 6.37 8.09
N LYS A 11 -10.86 7.34 8.35
CA LYS A 11 -10.61 8.38 9.35
C LYS A 11 -10.31 7.75 10.71
N ASN A 12 -9.45 8.40 11.50
CA ASN A 12 -9.01 7.95 12.81
C ASN A 12 -8.24 6.63 12.85
N SER A 13 -7.94 6.02 11.68
CA SER A 13 -7.08 4.85 11.61
C SER A 13 -5.64 5.19 12.03
N SER A 14 -4.94 4.20 12.58
CA SER A 14 -3.52 4.29 12.91
C SER A 14 -2.78 3.14 12.26
N ASN A 15 -1.89 3.47 11.30
CA ASN A 15 -1.12 2.48 10.55
C ASN A 15 0.36 2.84 10.55
N LEU A 16 1.19 1.84 10.75
CA LEU A 16 2.63 1.94 10.70
C LEU A 16 3.14 1.09 9.54
N PHE A 17 3.44 1.73 8.42
CA PHE A 17 4.03 1.13 7.22
C PHE A 17 5.55 1.12 7.37
N PHE A 18 6.11 0.00 7.82
CA PHE A 18 7.50 -0.08 8.24
C PHE A 18 8.36 -0.83 7.22
N HIS A 19 9.09 -0.08 6.39
CA HIS A 19 10.08 -0.62 5.46
C HIS A 19 11.37 -0.96 6.22
N ILE A 20 11.59 -2.23 6.50
CA ILE A 20 12.79 -2.69 7.25
C ILE A 20 14.03 -2.85 6.36
N LEU A 21 13.84 -2.85 5.04
CA LEU A 21 14.90 -2.87 4.02
C LEU A 21 14.35 -2.34 2.70
N THR A 22 15.24 -1.95 1.77
CA THR A 22 14.83 -1.58 0.40
C THR A 22 15.21 -2.65 -0.64
N ARG A 23 15.97 -3.68 -0.24
CA ARG A 23 16.36 -4.79 -1.11
C ARG A 23 15.14 -5.65 -1.49
N CYS A 24 15.05 -6.04 -2.77
CA CYS A 24 14.01 -6.92 -3.31
C CYS A 24 14.62 -7.90 -4.31
N ASN A 25 14.05 -9.09 -4.41
CA ASN A 25 14.39 -10.07 -5.44
C ASN A 25 13.71 -9.79 -6.80
N LEU A 26 12.67 -8.94 -6.83
CA LEU A 26 11.96 -8.52 -8.04
C LEU A 26 12.34 -7.10 -8.46
N ARG A 27 11.99 -6.77 -9.71
CA ARG A 27 12.19 -5.44 -10.30
C ARG A 27 10.92 -4.95 -11.00
N CYS A 28 9.81 -4.93 -10.25
CA CYS A 28 8.49 -4.56 -10.77
C CYS A 28 8.52 -3.21 -11.51
N ARG A 29 7.73 -3.13 -12.59
CA ARG A 29 7.69 -1.96 -13.49
C ARG A 29 7.15 -0.70 -12.80
N HIS A 30 6.27 -0.85 -11.82
CA HIS A 30 5.59 0.23 -11.09
C HIS A 30 6.09 0.38 -9.64
N CYS A 31 7.26 -0.21 -9.32
CA CYS A 31 7.80 -0.19 -7.97
C CYS A 31 8.02 1.26 -7.50
N TYR A 32 7.45 1.59 -6.34
CA TYR A 32 7.58 2.90 -5.73
C TYR A 32 8.89 3.08 -4.94
N ILE A 33 9.60 2.00 -4.63
CA ILE A 33 10.88 2.08 -3.89
C ILE A 33 11.91 2.83 -4.73
N ASN A 34 12.36 3.96 -4.18
CA ASN A 34 13.42 4.80 -4.72
C ASN A 34 14.61 4.82 -3.75
N PRO A 35 15.66 3.99 -3.96
CA PRO A 35 16.78 3.90 -3.04
C PRO A 35 17.58 5.22 -2.86
N GLU A 36 17.51 6.14 -3.82
CA GLU A 36 18.17 7.44 -3.71
C GLU A 36 17.51 8.32 -2.65
N GLN A 37 16.19 8.23 -2.50
CA GLN A 37 15.41 8.97 -1.49
C GLN A 37 15.23 8.20 -0.19
N GLN A 38 15.08 6.88 -0.26
CA GLN A 38 14.70 6.02 0.86
C GLN A 38 15.89 5.28 1.49
N GLY A 39 17.07 5.38 0.88
CA GLY A 39 18.30 4.71 1.31
C GLY A 39 18.39 3.26 0.86
N LYS A 40 19.62 2.70 0.95
CA LYS A 40 19.95 1.31 0.54
C LYS A 40 20.28 0.41 1.73
N LYS A 41 19.70 0.68 2.90
CA LYS A 41 20.00 -0.03 4.14
C LYS A 41 19.04 -1.20 4.36
N GLU A 42 19.55 -2.19 5.08
CA GLU A 42 18.77 -3.19 5.81
C GLU A 42 18.92 -2.84 7.30
N LEU A 43 17.83 -2.65 8.01
CA LEU A 43 17.87 -2.24 9.41
C LEU A 43 18.28 -3.42 10.28
N PRO A 44 19.26 -3.28 11.17
CA PRO A 44 19.55 -4.32 12.17
C PRO A 44 18.37 -4.47 13.13
N LEU A 45 18.17 -5.69 13.65
CA LEU A 45 17.04 -6.01 14.54
C LEU A 45 16.89 -5.04 15.70
N PHE A 46 18.00 -4.65 16.36
CA PHE A 46 17.95 -3.72 17.49
C PHE A 46 17.37 -2.34 17.10
N THR A 47 17.64 -1.89 15.87
CA THR A 47 17.06 -0.64 15.34
C THR A 47 15.58 -0.79 15.08
N ILE A 48 15.16 -1.92 14.48
CA ILE A 48 13.72 -2.23 14.26
C ILE A 48 12.99 -2.20 15.61
N GLN A 49 13.53 -2.85 16.63
CA GLN A 49 12.95 -2.89 17.98
C GLN A 49 12.85 -1.50 18.60
N ALA A 50 13.94 -0.73 18.58
CA ALA A 50 13.98 0.62 19.14
C ALA A 50 12.98 1.56 18.45
N TRP A 51 12.80 1.43 17.12
CA TRP A 51 11.84 2.26 16.38
C TRP A 51 10.40 1.84 16.64
N LEU A 52 10.12 0.55 16.84
CA LEU A 52 8.80 0.07 17.27
C LEU A 52 8.43 0.59 18.66
N ASP A 53 9.40 0.71 19.56
CA ASP A 53 9.19 1.23 20.93
C ASP A 53 8.70 2.69 20.94
N GLU A 54 9.08 3.52 19.96
CA GLU A 54 8.56 4.89 19.83
C GLU A 54 7.04 4.94 19.54
N PHE A 55 6.46 3.84 19.09
CA PHE A 55 5.02 3.71 18.85
C PHE A 55 4.31 2.86 19.91
N ALA A 56 5.01 2.32 20.89
CA ALA A 56 4.47 1.36 21.85
C ALA A 56 3.29 1.91 22.67
N ALA A 57 3.29 3.19 23.03
CA ALA A 57 2.21 3.83 23.78
C ALA A 57 0.84 3.75 23.08
N ASN A 58 0.81 3.65 21.74
CA ASN A 58 -0.39 3.55 20.92
C ASN A 58 -0.52 2.18 20.23
N SER A 59 0.30 1.21 20.58
CA SER A 59 0.38 -0.10 19.90
C SER A 59 -0.97 -0.82 19.81
N PRO A 60 -1.84 -0.87 20.84
CA PRO A 60 -3.12 -1.60 20.76
C PRO A 60 -4.07 -1.07 19.69
N THR A 61 -3.96 0.20 19.33
CA THR A 61 -4.78 0.84 18.28
C THR A 61 -4.07 0.94 16.93
N THR A 62 -2.79 0.59 16.86
CA THR A 62 -1.96 0.72 15.66
C THR A 62 -1.87 -0.60 14.91
N ASN A 63 -2.12 -0.55 13.61
CA ASN A 63 -1.87 -1.65 12.68
C ASN A 63 -0.43 -1.52 12.18
N LEU A 64 0.39 -2.53 12.42
CA LEU A 64 1.77 -2.60 11.94
C LEU A 64 1.81 -3.40 10.64
N ILE A 65 2.42 -2.83 9.62
CA ILE A 65 2.64 -3.48 8.33
C ILE A 65 4.16 -3.52 8.09
N PHE A 66 4.74 -4.72 8.12
CA PHE A 66 6.13 -4.92 7.69
C PHE A 66 6.22 -4.89 6.18
N LEU A 67 7.01 -3.97 5.68
CA LEU A 67 7.25 -3.68 4.28
C LEU A 67 8.77 -3.66 4.00
N GLY A 68 9.08 -3.48 2.74
CA GLY A 68 10.44 -3.26 2.28
C GLY A 68 10.47 -3.23 0.77
N GLY A 69 11.58 -3.62 0.19
CA GLY A 69 11.55 -4.17 -1.16
C GLY A 69 10.79 -5.50 -1.12
N GLU A 70 11.37 -6.49 -0.40
CA GLU A 70 10.69 -7.72 0.01
C GLU A 70 11.04 -8.02 1.47
N PRO A 71 10.12 -7.85 2.43
CA PRO A 71 10.44 -7.95 3.85
C PRO A 71 10.87 -9.34 4.28
N THR A 72 10.41 -10.41 3.59
CA THR A 72 10.83 -11.78 3.91
C THR A 72 12.30 -12.05 3.57
N LEU A 73 12.99 -11.18 2.83
CA LEU A 73 14.45 -11.23 2.65
C LEU A 73 15.23 -10.81 3.91
N HIS A 74 14.55 -10.24 4.93
CA HIS A 74 15.20 -9.87 6.17
C HIS A 74 15.34 -11.10 7.09
N PRO A 75 16.56 -11.51 7.48
CA PRO A 75 16.79 -12.75 8.24
C PRO A 75 16.12 -12.73 9.62
N ASP A 76 15.98 -11.55 10.21
CA ASP A 76 15.38 -11.35 11.53
C ASP A 76 13.89 -10.96 11.50
N LEU A 77 13.20 -11.02 10.35
CA LEU A 77 11.78 -10.64 10.27
C LEU A 77 10.93 -11.38 11.31
N ALA A 78 11.12 -12.69 11.47
CA ALA A 78 10.37 -13.48 12.46
C ALA A 78 10.59 -12.97 13.90
N ARG A 79 11.81 -12.53 14.23
CA ARG A 79 12.12 -11.95 15.55
C ARG A 79 11.49 -10.58 15.72
N ALA A 80 11.49 -9.76 14.68
CA ALA A 80 10.83 -8.45 14.67
C ALA A 80 9.31 -8.58 14.84
N ILE A 81 8.67 -9.56 14.18
CA ILE A 81 7.24 -9.88 14.32
C ILE A 81 6.91 -10.26 15.78
N LYS A 82 7.66 -11.19 16.38
CA LYS A 82 7.46 -11.62 17.77
C LYS A 82 7.60 -10.44 18.73
N TYR A 83 8.64 -9.64 18.55
CA TYR A 83 8.84 -8.44 19.34
C TYR A 83 7.66 -7.47 19.24
N ALA A 84 7.16 -7.21 18.02
CA ALA A 84 6.00 -6.34 17.81
C ALA A 84 4.74 -6.91 18.49
N ARG A 85 4.53 -8.24 18.46
CA ARG A 85 3.42 -8.89 19.16
C ARG A 85 3.53 -8.72 20.66
N ASP A 86 4.73 -8.89 21.23
CA ASP A 86 4.99 -8.68 22.67
C ASP A 86 4.78 -7.23 23.10
N ARG A 87 4.99 -6.26 22.20
CA ARG A 87 4.67 -4.84 22.40
C ARG A 87 3.17 -4.50 22.25
N GLY A 88 2.35 -5.48 21.93
CA GLY A 88 0.89 -5.35 21.89
C GLY A 88 0.32 -4.60 20.69
N PHE A 89 1.01 -4.58 19.54
CA PHE A 89 0.44 -3.99 18.31
C PHE A 89 -0.89 -4.64 17.96
N GLY A 90 -1.89 -3.81 17.64
CA GLY A 90 -3.29 -4.22 17.44
C GLY A 90 -3.51 -5.17 16.28
N SER A 91 -2.68 -5.07 15.25
CA SER A 91 -2.53 -6.09 14.19
C SER A 91 -1.13 -6.04 13.60
N ILE A 92 -0.67 -7.19 13.07
CA ILE A 92 0.60 -7.32 12.37
C ILE A 92 0.35 -7.96 11.01
N THR A 93 0.71 -7.22 9.96
CA THR A 93 0.63 -7.67 8.56
C THR A 93 2.03 -7.72 7.96
N VAL A 94 2.30 -8.67 7.09
CA VAL A 94 3.52 -8.76 6.29
C VAL A 94 3.11 -8.64 4.82
N ASP A 95 3.52 -7.55 4.14
CA ASP A 95 3.31 -7.39 2.71
C ASP A 95 4.43 -8.09 1.95
N THR A 96 4.10 -9.01 1.06
CA THR A 96 5.07 -9.86 0.36
C THR A 96 4.74 -10.07 -1.10
N ASN A 97 5.76 -10.32 -1.91
CA ASN A 97 5.60 -10.75 -3.30
C ASN A 97 5.39 -12.27 -3.44
N GLY A 98 5.31 -13.01 -2.33
CA GLY A 98 4.97 -14.42 -2.28
C GLY A 98 6.15 -15.39 -2.32
N TYR A 99 7.40 -14.93 -2.45
CA TYR A 99 8.58 -15.81 -2.42
C TYR A 99 8.84 -16.42 -1.03
N LEU A 100 8.43 -15.74 0.05
CA LEU A 100 8.44 -16.25 1.42
C LEU A 100 9.80 -16.81 1.86
N PHE A 101 10.83 -15.98 1.76
CA PHE A 101 12.20 -16.36 2.09
C PHE A 101 12.38 -16.81 3.54
N TYR A 102 13.47 -17.54 3.81
CA TYR A 102 13.87 -18.06 5.12
C TYR A 102 12.79 -18.89 5.82
N ASP A 103 11.94 -19.56 5.04
CA ASP A 103 10.83 -20.39 5.55
C ASP A 103 9.97 -19.66 6.60
N ILE A 104 9.66 -18.40 6.32
CA ILE A 104 9.00 -17.49 7.27
C ILE A 104 7.73 -18.08 7.86
N LEU A 105 6.93 -18.81 7.06
CA LEU A 105 5.69 -19.46 7.52
C LEU A 105 5.89 -20.57 8.56
N SER A 106 7.10 -21.07 8.74
CA SER A 106 7.46 -22.05 9.80
C SER A 106 8.11 -21.37 11.01
N ARG A 107 8.54 -20.12 10.86
CA ARG A 107 9.20 -19.34 11.92
C ARG A 107 8.26 -18.45 12.71
N VAL A 108 7.04 -18.23 12.19
CA VAL A 108 5.97 -17.49 12.85
C VAL A 108 4.68 -18.30 12.86
N SER A 109 3.73 -17.93 13.70
CA SER A 109 2.43 -18.58 13.83
C SER A 109 1.27 -17.64 13.45
N PRO A 110 0.06 -18.17 13.17
CA PRO A 110 -1.15 -17.36 12.95
C PRO A 110 -1.59 -16.52 14.16
N ARG A 111 -0.98 -16.71 15.34
CA ARG A 111 -1.19 -15.85 16.51
C ARG A 111 -0.26 -14.65 16.52
N GLU A 112 0.89 -14.76 15.84
CA GLU A 112 1.90 -13.70 15.76
C GLU A 112 1.70 -12.77 14.57
N VAL A 113 1.20 -13.31 13.45
CA VAL A 113 0.88 -12.56 12.22
C VAL A 113 -0.61 -12.65 11.95
N ASP A 114 -1.28 -11.50 11.85
CA ASP A 114 -2.70 -11.45 11.53
C ASP A 114 -2.96 -11.66 10.03
N PHE A 115 -2.12 -11.09 9.17
CA PHE A 115 -2.23 -11.21 7.71
C PHE A 115 -0.88 -11.34 7.01
N PHE A 116 -0.80 -12.24 6.05
CA PHE A 116 0.13 -12.10 4.93
C PHE A 116 -0.62 -11.44 3.78
N SER A 117 -0.12 -10.30 3.31
CA SER A 117 -0.71 -9.52 2.23
C SER A 117 0.12 -9.71 0.97
N PHE A 118 -0.44 -10.38 -0.03
CA PHE A 118 0.27 -10.79 -1.23
C PHE A 118 0.06 -9.79 -2.36
N SER A 119 1.13 -9.45 -3.02
CA SER A 119 1.12 -8.51 -4.14
C SER A 119 0.95 -9.26 -5.47
N LEU A 120 -0.20 -9.11 -6.12
CA LEU A 120 -0.52 -9.73 -7.41
C LEU A 120 -1.20 -8.70 -8.32
N ASP A 121 -0.65 -8.43 -9.49
CA ASP A 121 -1.12 -7.39 -10.41
C ASP A 121 -1.64 -7.93 -11.76
N GLY A 122 -2.06 -9.17 -11.77
CA GLY A 122 -2.73 -9.81 -12.89
C GLY A 122 -3.44 -11.07 -12.47
N ALA A 123 -4.57 -11.37 -13.11
CA ALA A 123 -5.29 -12.63 -12.93
C ALA A 123 -4.64 -13.78 -13.70
N THR A 124 -3.73 -13.46 -14.62
CA THR A 124 -2.99 -14.42 -15.45
C THR A 124 -1.48 -14.24 -15.30
N PRO A 125 -0.68 -15.31 -15.56
CA PRO A 125 0.77 -15.20 -15.60
C PRO A 125 1.25 -14.14 -16.59
N MET A 126 0.61 -14.04 -17.76
CA MET A 126 1.00 -13.12 -18.83
C MET A 126 1.01 -11.66 -18.35
N THR A 127 -0.02 -11.20 -17.70
CA THR A 127 -0.10 -9.81 -17.22
C THR A 127 0.70 -9.59 -15.94
N ASN A 128 0.60 -10.50 -14.97
CA ASN A 128 1.35 -10.34 -13.73
C ASN A 128 2.86 -10.33 -13.96
N ASP A 129 3.36 -11.28 -14.75
CA ASP A 129 4.79 -11.41 -14.99
C ASP A 129 5.35 -10.27 -15.85
N ARG A 130 4.55 -9.72 -16.78
CA ARG A 130 4.90 -8.50 -17.52
C ARG A 130 5.13 -7.32 -16.60
N ILE A 131 4.42 -7.23 -15.48
CA ILE A 131 4.51 -6.13 -14.51
C ILE A 131 5.56 -6.41 -13.45
N ARG A 132 5.57 -7.62 -12.87
CA ARG A 132 6.38 -7.95 -11.69
C ARG A 132 7.65 -8.74 -12.00
N GLY A 133 7.70 -9.45 -13.10
CA GLY A 133 8.84 -10.29 -13.54
C GLY A 133 8.42 -11.74 -13.78
N GLN A 134 9.13 -12.39 -14.70
CA GLN A 134 8.85 -13.75 -15.15
C GLN A 134 8.75 -14.73 -13.97
N GLY A 135 7.71 -15.56 -13.94
CA GLY A 135 7.44 -16.59 -12.93
C GLY A 135 6.91 -16.06 -11.59
N SER A 136 6.75 -14.74 -11.42
CA SER A 136 6.28 -14.17 -10.18
C SER A 136 4.83 -14.51 -9.87
N TYR A 137 4.00 -14.74 -10.89
CA TYR A 137 2.61 -15.18 -10.73
C TYR A 137 2.54 -16.53 -10.00
N ASP A 138 3.17 -17.54 -10.55
CA ASP A 138 3.12 -18.91 -10.00
C ASP A 138 3.69 -18.98 -8.58
N VAL A 139 4.77 -18.24 -8.33
CA VAL A 139 5.36 -18.16 -6.98
C VAL A 139 4.41 -17.51 -6.00
N CYS A 140 3.75 -16.41 -6.38
CA CYS A 140 2.79 -15.71 -5.53
C CYS A 140 1.58 -16.61 -5.21
N ILE A 141 0.98 -17.26 -6.22
CA ILE A 141 -0.14 -18.21 -6.04
C ILE A 141 0.23 -19.33 -5.08
N LYS A 142 1.38 -19.97 -5.29
CA LYS A 142 1.89 -21.03 -4.39
C LYS A 142 2.16 -20.50 -2.98
N GLY A 143 2.63 -19.26 -2.86
CA GLY A 143 2.85 -18.59 -1.58
C GLY A 143 1.54 -18.40 -0.79
N ILE A 144 0.49 -17.92 -1.46
CA ILE A 144 -0.85 -17.76 -0.88
C ILE A 144 -1.37 -19.13 -0.40
N GLN A 145 -1.37 -20.13 -1.28
CA GLN A 145 -1.85 -21.47 -0.96
C GLN A 145 -1.13 -22.08 0.25
N LYS A 146 0.20 -21.90 0.33
CA LYS A 146 0.99 -22.35 1.49
C LYS A 146 0.63 -21.62 2.78
N ALA A 147 0.42 -20.30 2.72
CA ALA A 147 0.03 -19.51 3.89
C ALA A 147 -1.36 -19.92 4.40
N VAL A 148 -2.34 -20.01 3.50
CA VAL A 148 -3.71 -20.45 3.83
C VAL A 148 -3.72 -21.87 4.39
N ALA A 149 -2.99 -22.80 3.78
CA ALA A 149 -2.89 -24.20 4.25
C ALA A 149 -2.26 -24.31 5.65
N LYS A 150 -1.42 -23.35 6.06
CA LYS A 150 -0.86 -23.25 7.41
C LYS A 150 -1.76 -22.46 8.40
N GLY A 151 -2.95 -22.04 7.98
CA GLY A 151 -3.94 -21.34 8.82
C GLY A 151 -3.71 -19.84 8.98
N PHE A 152 -2.84 -19.23 8.17
CA PHE A 152 -2.71 -17.78 8.12
C PHE A 152 -3.85 -17.15 7.33
N SER A 153 -4.35 -15.98 7.78
CA SER A 153 -5.19 -15.14 6.95
C SER A 153 -4.37 -14.51 5.83
N ALA A 154 -4.96 -14.48 4.65
CA ALA A 154 -4.32 -13.93 3.46
C ALA A 154 -5.14 -12.77 2.88
N SER A 155 -4.44 -11.76 2.37
CA SER A 155 -5.04 -10.69 1.57
C SER A 155 -4.28 -10.51 0.27
N LEU A 156 -4.96 -9.95 -0.75
CA LEU A 156 -4.34 -9.54 -2.00
C LEU A 156 -4.26 -8.02 -2.10
N ILE A 157 -3.15 -7.53 -2.66
CA ILE A 157 -2.99 -6.16 -3.12
C ILE A 157 -2.87 -6.18 -4.64
N PHE A 158 -3.71 -5.41 -5.31
CA PHE A 158 -3.71 -5.22 -6.76
C PHE A 158 -3.57 -3.72 -7.08
N THR A 159 -2.46 -3.35 -7.70
CA THR A 159 -2.21 -1.96 -8.10
C THR A 159 -2.69 -1.74 -9.54
N VAL A 160 -3.77 -1.00 -9.68
CA VAL A 160 -4.45 -0.77 -10.97
C VAL A 160 -3.66 0.23 -11.83
N SER A 161 -3.44 -0.15 -13.06
CA SER A 161 -2.84 0.67 -14.13
C SER A 161 -3.48 0.32 -15.48
N THR A 162 -3.15 1.05 -16.54
CA THR A 162 -3.53 0.71 -17.92
C THR A 162 -3.01 -0.67 -18.36
N LEU A 163 -1.99 -1.20 -17.69
CA LEU A 163 -1.40 -2.50 -18.02
C LEU A 163 -2.25 -3.70 -17.58
N ASN A 164 -3.18 -3.51 -16.64
CA ASN A 164 -3.88 -4.62 -15.97
C ASN A 164 -5.35 -4.37 -15.63
N ILE A 165 -5.90 -3.20 -15.92
CA ILE A 165 -7.30 -2.87 -15.57
C ILE A 165 -8.29 -3.88 -16.18
N ASP A 166 -8.03 -4.38 -17.39
CA ASP A 166 -8.91 -5.33 -18.07
C ASP A 166 -8.94 -6.71 -17.38
N GLU A 167 -7.85 -7.11 -16.72
CA GLU A 167 -7.79 -8.37 -15.97
C GLU A 167 -8.45 -8.31 -14.59
N LEU A 168 -8.79 -7.12 -14.11
CA LEU A 168 -9.45 -6.99 -12.82
C LEU A 168 -10.80 -7.72 -12.79
N GLU A 169 -11.49 -7.79 -13.93
CA GLU A 169 -12.75 -8.54 -14.06
C GLU A 169 -12.58 -10.07 -13.96
N LEU A 170 -11.35 -10.57 -14.16
CA LEU A 170 -10.99 -11.99 -14.00
C LEU A 170 -10.57 -12.33 -12.55
N MET A 171 -10.41 -11.33 -11.69
CA MET A 171 -9.99 -11.55 -10.30
C MET A 171 -11.02 -12.30 -9.43
N PRO A 172 -12.35 -12.11 -9.55
CA PRO A 172 -13.30 -12.78 -8.68
C PRO A 172 -13.14 -14.32 -8.64
N PRO A 173 -13.12 -15.07 -9.76
CA PRO A 173 -12.94 -16.52 -9.72
C PRO A 173 -11.56 -16.94 -9.18
N LEU A 174 -10.50 -16.14 -9.43
CA LEU A 174 -9.19 -16.40 -8.85
C LEU A 174 -9.20 -16.25 -7.33
N ILE A 175 -9.82 -15.18 -6.84
CA ILE A 175 -9.94 -14.87 -5.40
C ILE A 175 -10.72 -15.97 -4.67
N GLU A 176 -11.81 -16.44 -5.24
CA GLU A 176 -12.61 -17.55 -4.70
C GLU A 176 -11.75 -18.81 -4.52
N ASN A 177 -10.96 -19.17 -5.54
CA ASN A 177 -10.07 -20.33 -5.50
C ASN A 177 -8.92 -20.21 -4.50
N LEU A 178 -8.51 -18.99 -4.15
CA LEU A 178 -7.38 -18.75 -3.25
C LEU A 178 -7.77 -18.67 -1.77
N ALA A 179 -9.08 -18.63 -1.46
CA ALA A 179 -9.61 -18.53 -0.10
C ALA A 179 -8.97 -17.39 0.71
N ILE A 180 -8.87 -16.20 0.12
CA ILE A 180 -8.37 -15.01 0.78
C ILE A 180 -9.47 -14.28 1.54
N ASP A 181 -9.12 -13.55 2.58
CA ASP A 181 -10.06 -12.84 3.45
C ASP A 181 -10.32 -11.40 2.98
N ARG A 182 -9.31 -10.76 2.34
CA ARG A 182 -9.38 -9.34 1.94
C ARG A 182 -8.74 -9.09 0.58
N PHE A 183 -9.30 -8.12 -0.14
CA PHE A 183 -8.79 -7.65 -1.42
C PHE A 183 -8.61 -6.13 -1.41
N PHE A 184 -7.36 -5.68 -1.57
CA PHE A 184 -7.00 -4.27 -1.61
C PHE A 184 -6.73 -3.83 -3.04
N ILE A 185 -7.61 -3.01 -3.60
CA ILE A 185 -7.38 -2.34 -4.88
C ILE A 185 -6.66 -1.02 -4.60
N GLN A 186 -5.55 -0.78 -5.28
CA GLN A 186 -4.73 0.42 -5.16
C GLN A 186 -4.77 1.20 -6.47
N VAL A 187 -4.86 2.52 -6.38
CA VAL A 187 -4.56 3.39 -7.53
C VAL A 187 -3.05 3.54 -7.66
N ILE A 188 -2.54 3.47 -8.90
CA ILE A 188 -1.11 3.70 -9.13
C ILE A 188 -0.71 5.13 -8.78
N GLY A 189 0.38 5.28 -8.04
CA GLY A 189 1.05 6.57 -7.81
C GLY A 189 2.25 6.71 -8.73
N LEU A 190 2.42 7.87 -9.36
CA LEU A 190 3.57 8.18 -10.21
C LEU A 190 4.78 8.55 -9.35
N ARG A 191 5.38 7.56 -8.73
CA ARG A 191 6.56 7.67 -7.86
C ARG A 191 7.51 6.49 -8.08
N GLY A 192 8.76 6.63 -7.69
CA GLY A 192 9.79 5.64 -7.97
C GLY A 192 9.90 5.34 -9.46
N LYS A 193 9.87 4.06 -9.85
CA LYS A 193 9.96 3.66 -11.26
C LYS A 193 8.72 4.04 -12.09
N ALA A 194 7.56 4.21 -11.46
CA ALA A 194 6.37 4.66 -12.17
C ALA A 194 6.48 6.11 -12.64
N ALA A 195 7.18 6.97 -11.87
CA ALA A 195 7.43 8.36 -12.26
C ALA A 195 8.29 8.47 -13.52
N SER A 196 9.38 7.71 -13.62
CA SER A 196 10.28 7.74 -14.78
C SER A 196 9.60 7.27 -16.07
N ARG A 197 8.60 6.40 -15.99
CA ARG A 197 7.85 5.90 -17.15
C ARG A 197 6.74 6.81 -17.62
N ALA A 198 6.18 7.64 -16.74
CA ALA A 198 5.23 8.66 -17.13
C ALA A 198 5.86 9.75 -18.02
N ILE A 199 7.20 9.88 -17.94
CA ILE A 199 7.96 10.93 -18.68
C ILE A 199 8.54 10.40 -20.00
N THR A 200 8.73 9.09 -20.18
CA THR A 200 9.57 8.54 -21.25
C THR A 200 8.85 7.70 -22.31
N THR A 201 7.54 7.59 -22.28
CA THR A 201 6.85 6.77 -23.29
C THR A 201 6.23 7.61 -24.41
N ASP A 202 6.75 7.42 -25.64
CA ASP A 202 6.04 7.68 -26.91
C ASP A 202 4.75 6.84 -27.04
N GLN A 203 4.34 6.11 -26.03
CA GLN A 203 3.03 5.45 -25.97
C GLN A 203 2.04 6.41 -25.35
N GLU A 204 1.07 6.80 -26.13
CA GLU A 204 0.01 7.79 -25.88
C GLU A 204 -0.83 7.53 -24.61
N GLU A 205 -0.65 6.41 -23.93
CA GLU A 205 -1.36 6.05 -22.69
C GLU A 205 -0.37 5.90 -21.53
N GLY A 206 -0.38 6.89 -20.63
CA GLY A 206 0.29 6.80 -19.34
C GLY A 206 -0.20 5.62 -18.48
N LEU A 207 0.42 5.37 -17.34
CA LEU A 207 0.02 4.26 -16.45
C LEU A 207 -1.33 4.50 -15.74
N GLN A 208 -1.88 5.71 -15.77
CA GLN A 208 -3.15 6.03 -15.12
C GLN A 208 -4.33 5.57 -15.97
N VAL A 209 -5.27 4.96 -15.30
CA VAL A 209 -6.56 4.57 -15.87
C VAL A 209 -7.45 5.81 -16.00
N SER A 210 -8.17 5.96 -17.11
CA SER A 210 -9.12 7.04 -17.32
C SER A 210 -10.24 7.04 -16.27
N ARG A 211 -10.78 8.24 -15.96
CA ARG A 211 -11.88 8.40 -15.00
C ARG A 211 -13.07 7.50 -15.34
N SER A 212 -13.46 7.46 -16.60
CA SER A 212 -14.60 6.65 -17.05
C SER A 212 -14.39 5.15 -16.79
N ARG A 213 -13.21 4.61 -17.11
CA ARG A 213 -12.89 3.20 -16.87
C ARG A 213 -12.79 2.88 -15.37
N TRP A 214 -12.19 3.79 -14.58
CA TRP A 214 -12.11 3.60 -13.13
C TRP A 214 -13.50 3.47 -12.51
N LEU A 215 -14.40 4.43 -12.80
CA LEU A 215 -15.75 4.48 -12.26
C LEU A 215 -16.64 3.34 -12.76
N ASP A 216 -16.39 2.84 -13.96
CA ASP A 216 -17.14 1.70 -14.52
C ASP A 216 -16.70 0.36 -13.95
N ILE A 217 -15.41 0.10 -13.83
CA ILE A 217 -14.87 -1.25 -13.52
C ILE A 217 -14.71 -1.47 -12.01
N ILE A 218 -14.06 -0.52 -11.30
CA ILE A 218 -13.63 -0.78 -9.92
C ILE A 218 -14.79 -1.08 -8.97
N PRO A 219 -15.87 -0.27 -8.90
CA PRO A 219 -16.98 -0.54 -7.99
C PRO A 219 -17.69 -1.86 -8.30
N LYS A 220 -17.85 -2.19 -9.60
CA LYS A 220 -18.50 -3.44 -10.02
C LYS A 220 -17.71 -4.67 -9.59
N VAL A 221 -16.39 -4.65 -9.81
CA VAL A 221 -15.51 -5.75 -9.39
C VAL A 221 -15.49 -5.87 -7.86
N ALA A 222 -15.39 -4.73 -7.15
CA ALA A 222 -15.42 -4.72 -5.69
C ALA A 222 -16.69 -5.38 -5.15
N GLN A 223 -17.86 -5.06 -5.71
CA GLN A 223 -19.13 -5.70 -5.34
C GLN A 223 -19.18 -7.19 -5.67
N ARG A 224 -18.65 -7.60 -6.84
CA ARG A 224 -18.60 -9.02 -7.22
C ARG A 224 -17.74 -9.84 -6.25
N VAL A 225 -16.56 -9.33 -5.90
CA VAL A 225 -15.67 -9.96 -4.93
C VAL A 225 -16.28 -9.97 -3.53
N ALA A 226 -16.93 -8.89 -3.11
CA ALA A 226 -17.60 -8.83 -1.82
C ALA A 226 -18.70 -9.92 -1.66
N ARG A 227 -19.43 -10.23 -2.72
CA ARG A 227 -20.43 -11.32 -2.71
C ARG A 227 -19.83 -12.72 -2.45
N LEU A 228 -18.52 -12.89 -2.63
CA LEU A 228 -17.80 -14.12 -2.27
C LEU A 228 -17.46 -14.19 -0.77
N GLY A 229 -17.86 -13.19 0.03
CA GLY A 229 -17.52 -13.11 1.45
C GLY A 229 -16.17 -12.44 1.74
N VAL A 230 -15.52 -11.89 0.72
CA VAL A 230 -14.22 -11.20 0.83
C VAL A 230 -14.44 -9.70 1.06
N THR A 231 -13.78 -9.12 2.05
CA THR A 231 -13.83 -7.66 2.24
C THR A 231 -12.93 -6.97 1.22
N VAL A 232 -13.48 -6.03 0.46
CA VAL A 232 -12.75 -5.27 -0.57
C VAL A 232 -12.57 -3.82 -0.12
N SER A 233 -11.34 -3.31 -0.25
CA SER A 233 -11.04 -1.89 0.00
C SER A 233 -10.44 -1.25 -1.24
N TYR A 234 -10.98 -0.11 -1.69
CA TYR A 234 -10.49 0.62 -2.86
C TYR A 234 -10.62 2.14 -2.67
N PRO A 235 -9.72 2.97 -3.25
CA PRO A 235 -9.84 4.42 -3.18
C PRO A 235 -10.92 4.92 -4.16
N LYS A 236 -11.71 5.88 -3.75
CA LYS A 236 -12.70 6.54 -4.62
C LYS A 236 -12.07 7.21 -5.84
N VAL A 237 -10.88 7.77 -5.69
CA VAL A 237 -10.04 8.50 -6.66
C VAL A 237 -10.65 9.82 -7.13
N PHE A 238 -11.91 9.83 -7.55
CA PHE A 238 -12.61 11.02 -8.07
C PHE A 238 -13.77 11.42 -7.16
N LEU A 239 -13.84 12.69 -6.79
CA LEU A 239 -14.94 13.30 -6.04
C LEU A 239 -15.71 14.25 -6.94
N GLU A 240 -17.02 14.28 -6.78
CA GLU A 240 -17.85 15.31 -7.42
C GLU A 240 -17.50 16.71 -6.88
N PRO A 241 -17.72 17.79 -7.64
CA PRO A 241 -17.34 19.14 -7.22
C PRO A 241 -17.91 19.57 -5.86
N ALA A 242 -19.12 19.11 -5.52
CA ALA A 242 -19.78 19.42 -4.24
C ALA A 242 -19.25 18.59 -3.08
N GLU A 243 -18.55 17.48 -3.34
CA GLU A 243 -18.02 16.62 -2.28
C GLU A 243 -16.83 17.29 -1.58
N LYS A 244 -16.78 17.13 -0.25
CA LYS A 244 -15.68 17.64 0.55
C LYS A 244 -14.44 16.77 0.39
N PHE A 245 -13.32 17.37 0.01
CA PHE A 245 -12.02 16.70 0.08
C PHE A 245 -11.57 16.54 1.53
N GLU A 246 -11.02 15.38 1.86
CA GLU A 246 -10.39 15.09 3.13
C GLU A 246 -9.01 14.48 2.92
N CYS A 247 -8.02 14.94 3.66
CA CYS A 247 -6.65 14.45 3.60
C CYS A 247 -6.36 13.47 4.72
N ALA A 248 -5.93 12.25 4.41
CA ALA A 248 -5.53 11.26 5.42
C ALA A 248 -4.39 11.76 6.32
N GLY A 249 -3.52 12.64 5.83
CA GLY A 249 -2.47 13.27 6.63
C GLY A 249 -3.02 14.13 7.79
N LEU A 250 -4.28 14.57 7.72
CA LEU A 250 -4.96 15.32 8.80
C LEU A 250 -5.88 14.43 9.64
N VAL A 251 -6.61 13.50 9.02
CA VAL A 251 -7.70 12.75 9.67
C VAL A 251 -7.33 11.33 10.10
N ALA A 252 -6.11 10.88 9.80
CA ALA A 252 -5.60 9.57 10.19
C ALA A 252 -4.14 9.66 10.67
N ARG A 253 -3.66 8.61 11.34
CA ARG A 253 -2.29 8.49 11.81
C ARG A 253 -1.56 7.43 11.00
N ASN A 254 -1.14 7.80 9.78
CA ASN A 254 -0.33 6.94 8.92
C ASN A 254 1.14 7.35 8.99
N TYR A 255 2.03 6.39 9.18
CA TYR A 255 3.48 6.60 9.22
C TYR A 255 4.15 5.64 8.25
N PHE A 256 4.90 6.19 7.29
CA PHE A 256 5.69 5.45 6.31
C PHE A 256 7.16 5.59 6.69
N ILE A 257 7.72 4.56 7.30
CA ILE A 257 9.08 4.55 7.83
C ILE A 257 10.01 3.88 6.83
N PHE A 258 11.15 4.50 6.56
CA PHE A 258 12.17 3.99 5.65
C PHE A 258 13.51 3.76 6.36
N PRO A 259 14.39 2.86 5.82
CA PRO A 259 15.66 2.52 6.44
C PRO A 259 16.65 3.67 6.63
N ASN A 260 16.47 4.80 5.93
CA ASN A 260 17.27 6.02 6.13
C ASN A 260 16.79 6.87 7.33
N GLY A 261 15.77 6.43 8.04
CA GLY A 261 15.19 7.13 9.19
C GLY A 261 14.10 8.13 8.86
N ARG A 262 13.85 8.43 7.58
CA ARG A 262 12.77 9.34 7.20
C ARG A 262 11.41 8.70 7.46
N VAL A 263 10.47 9.51 7.96
CA VAL A 263 9.10 9.08 8.26
C VAL A 263 8.14 10.07 7.64
N TYR A 264 7.28 9.56 6.77
CA TYR A 264 6.27 10.33 6.04
C TYR A 264 4.87 10.03 6.56
N ARG A 265 3.97 11.01 6.40
CA ARG A 265 2.53 10.89 6.67
C ARG A 265 1.71 10.64 5.40
N CYS A 266 2.29 10.92 4.24
CA CYS A 266 1.71 10.71 2.92
C CYS A 266 2.65 9.90 2.02
N PRO A 267 2.19 8.77 1.43
CA PRO A 267 3.06 7.95 0.59
C PRO A 267 3.48 8.64 -0.71
N LEU A 268 2.74 9.65 -1.16
CA LEU A 268 3.08 10.39 -2.38
C LEU A 268 4.24 11.37 -2.18
N CYS A 269 4.62 11.65 -0.93
CA CYS A 269 5.75 12.53 -0.61
C CYS A 269 7.09 11.78 -0.50
N GLU A 270 7.10 10.46 -0.61
CA GLU A 270 8.27 9.61 -0.33
C GLU A 270 9.45 9.83 -1.29
N ASP A 271 9.19 10.29 -2.51
CA ASP A 271 10.23 10.63 -3.50
C ASP A 271 10.89 11.99 -3.25
N HIS A 272 10.43 12.73 -2.24
CA HIS A 272 10.93 14.08 -1.94
C HIS A 272 11.48 14.16 -0.50
N PRO A 273 12.51 14.97 -0.22
CA PRO A 273 13.07 15.10 1.13
C PRO A 273 12.23 16.03 2.03
N ILE A 274 10.91 15.95 1.96
CA ILE A 274 9.95 16.79 2.71
C ILE A 274 9.24 16.03 3.83
N HIS A 275 9.90 15.01 4.38
CA HIS A 275 9.36 14.19 5.49
C HIS A 275 9.06 15.03 6.73
N SER A 276 7.95 14.79 7.39
CA SER A 276 7.53 15.51 8.59
C SER A 276 8.22 15.03 9.88
N LEU A 277 8.70 13.79 9.88
CA LEU A 277 9.36 13.16 11.02
C LEU A 277 10.64 12.44 10.56
N VAL A 278 11.58 12.25 11.49
CA VAL A 278 12.81 11.49 11.23
C VAL A 278 13.29 10.80 12.51
N PHE A 279 13.85 9.61 12.37
CA PHE A 279 14.59 8.95 13.46
C PHE A 279 16.01 9.53 13.57
N LYS A 280 16.35 10.06 14.75
CA LYS A 280 17.71 10.45 15.17
C LYS A 280 18.03 9.73 16.46
N ASP A 281 19.15 9.03 16.51
CA ASP A 281 19.57 8.25 17.68
C ASP A 281 18.44 7.35 18.23
N ASN A 282 17.73 6.69 17.32
CA ASN A 282 16.54 5.85 17.58
C ASN A 282 15.34 6.59 18.24
N LYS A 283 15.33 7.92 18.25
CA LYS A 283 14.20 8.72 18.72
C LYS A 283 13.46 9.36 17.54
N LEU A 284 12.14 9.32 17.56
CA LEU A 284 11.30 9.94 16.56
C LEU A 284 11.17 11.45 16.85
N VAL A 285 11.68 12.28 15.96
CA VAL A 285 11.66 13.74 16.12
C VAL A 285 11.00 14.42 14.92
N GLN A 286 10.43 15.59 15.13
CA GLN A 286 9.85 16.41 14.06
C GLN A 286 10.94 17.06 13.23
N THR A 287 10.73 17.15 11.94
CA THR A 287 11.60 17.89 11.01
C THR A 287 11.32 19.40 11.15
N PRO A 288 12.29 20.24 11.47
CA PRO A 288 12.05 21.66 11.77
C PRO A 288 11.73 22.50 10.54
N ASN A 289 12.08 22.05 9.35
CA ASN A 289 11.92 22.78 8.09
C ASN A 289 10.50 22.61 7.52
N LEU A 290 10.20 23.36 6.46
CA LEU A 290 9.01 23.15 5.66
C LEU A 290 8.94 21.69 5.21
N ASN A 291 7.82 21.02 5.47
CA ASN A 291 7.64 19.61 5.22
C ASN A 291 6.20 19.28 4.77
N GLU A 292 5.92 18.03 4.47
CA GLU A 292 4.63 17.56 3.95
C GLU A 292 3.42 17.92 4.81
N ALA A 293 3.58 18.08 6.12
CA ALA A 293 2.47 18.43 7.01
C ALA A 293 1.88 19.84 6.72
N HIS A 294 2.67 20.73 6.11
CA HIS A 294 2.18 22.03 5.67
C HIS A 294 1.30 21.90 4.43
N LEU A 295 1.59 20.93 3.54
CA LEU A 295 0.83 20.67 2.33
C LEU A 295 -0.58 20.13 2.66
N PHE A 296 -0.72 19.35 3.74
CA PHE A 296 -2.02 18.75 4.11
C PHE A 296 -3.10 19.78 4.45
N LYS A 297 -2.69 20.99 4.85
CA LYS A 297 -3.59 22.09 5.23
C LYS A 297 -4.04 22.93 4.03
N LEU A 298 -3.43 22.73 2.87
CA LEU A 298 -3.80 23.47 1.67
C LEU A 298 -5.17 22.99 1.17
N ASN A 299 -6.02 23.96 0.85
CA ASN A 299 -7.31 23.70 0.24
C ASN A 299 -7.24 24.21 -1.20
N ILE A 300 -7.13 23.29 -2.14
CA ILE A 300 -7.07 23.59 -3.58
C ILE A 300 -8.33 23.06 -4.26
N ALA A 301 -8.67 23.67 -5.37
CA ALA A 301 -9.89 23.32 -6.11
C ALA A 301 -9.85 21.87 -6.63
N GLU A 302 -8.68 21.35 -6.98
CA GLU A 302 -8.44 19.99 -7.47
C GLU A 302 -8.51 18.92 -6.36
N GLY A 303 -8.67 19.29 -5.10
CA GLY A 303 -8.73 18.38 -3.95
C GLY A 303 -7.37 18.00 -3.40
N CYS A 304 -6.82 16.84 -3.78
CA CYS A 304 -5.51 16.40 -3.29
C CYS A 304 -4.38 17.29 -3.83
N VAL A 305 -3.52 17.82 -2.95
CA VAL A 305 -2.36 18.65 -3.34
C VAL A 305 -1.32 17.85 -4.15
N MET A 306 -1.35 16.53 -4.04
CA MET A 306 -0.48 15.61 -4.79
C MET A 306 -1.21 15.00 -6.00
N ASN A 307 -2.26 15.66 -6.52
CA ASN A 307 -3.10 15.16 -7.62
C ASN A 307 -2.29 14.77 -8.86
N MET A 308 -1.24 15.53 -9.18
CA MET A 308 -0.34 15.29 -10.31
C MET A 308 0.45 13.97 -10.19
N LEU A 309 0.56 13.37 -9.01
CA LEU A 309 1.19 12.07 -8.82
C LEU A 309 0.17 10.92 -8.84
N ILE A 310 -1.13 11.22 -8.94
CA ILE A 310 -2.19 10.20 -8.96
C ILE A 310 -2.88 10.20 -10.32
N GLN A 311 -3.34 11.37 -10.79
CA GLN A 311 -4.22 11.48 -11.97
C GLN A 311 -3.93 12.73 -12.82
N PRO A 312 -2.68 12.99 -13.25
CA PRO A 312 -2.35 14.19 -14.02
C PRO A 312 -3.12 14.28 -15.34
N HIS A 313 -3.33 13.15 -16.02
CA HIS A 313 -4.00 13.12 -17.34
C HIS A 313 -5.52 13.13 -17.25
N ASN A 314 -6.10 12.98 -16.06
CA ASN A 314 -7.55 12.99 -15.84
C ASN A 314 -8.07 14.32 -15.27
N LEU A 315 -7.20 15.28 -14.97
CA LEU A 315 -7.66 16.60 -14.55
C LEU A 315 -8.33 17.32 -15.73
N SER A 316 -9.53 17.80 -15.49
CA SER A 316 -10.38 18.45 -16.48
C SER A 316 -11.01 19.70 -15.86
N TYR A 317 -11.17 20.75 -16.66
CA TYR A 317 -11.62 22.05 -16.21
C TYR A 317 -12.73 22.59 -17.11
N THR A 318 -13.69 23.27 -16.50
CA THR A 318 -14.69 24.07 -17.23
C THR A 318 -14.02 25.23 -17.97
N ILE A 319 -14.75 25.88 -18.87
CA ILE A 319 -14.30 27.11 -19.57
C ILE A 319 -13.87 28.20 -18.56
N GLY A 320 -14.51 28.25 -17.39
CA GLY A 320 -14.18 29.19 -16.32
C GLY A 320 -12.97 28.80 -15.46
N GLY A 321 -12.24 27.73 -15.81
CA GLY A 321 -11.04 27.27 -15.08
C GLY A 321 -11.34 26.55 -13.75
N VAL A 322 -12.59 26.13 -13.52
CA VAL A 322 -12.97 25.36 -12.34
C VAL A 322 -12.84 23.86 -12.65
N PRO A 323 -12.22 23.06 -11.78
CA PRO A 323 -12.15 21.60 -11.97
C PRO A 323 -13.55 20.98 -12.08
N GLU A 324 -13.76 20.11 -13.07
CA GLU A 324 -15.03 19.39 -13.25
C GLU A 324 -15.27 18.34 -12.18
N TYR A 325 -14.23 17.89 -11.51
CA TYR A 325 -14.22 16.99 -10.33
C TYR A 325 -12.91 17.17 -9.55
N LYS A 326 -12.86 16.61 -8.35
CA LYS A 326 -11.66 16.67 -7.50
C LYS A 326 -10.99 15.31 -7.43
N ILE A 327 -9.69 15.29 -7.20
CA ILE A 327 -8.93 14.06 -6.91
C ILE A 327 -9.02 13.77 -5.40
N ALA A 328 -9.54 12.60 -5.06
CA ALA A 328 -9.66 12.13 -3.68
C ALA A 328 -8.30 11.73 -3.08
N CYS A 329 -8.25 11.61 -1.76
CA CYS A 329 -7.09 11.07 -1.07
C CYS A 329 -7.00 9.55 -1.29
N CYS A 330 -5.90 9.07 -1.88
CA CYS A 330 -5.70 7.63 -2.17
C CYS A 330 -5.57 6.76 -0.90
N MET A 331 -5.34 7.37 0.25
CA MET A 331 -5.24 6.70 1.56
C MET A 331 -6.57 6.63 2.32
N LEU A 332 -7.62 7.28 1.84
CA LEU A 332 -8.98 7.09 2.34
C LEU A 332 -9.74 6.22 1.33
N LYS A 333 -10.19 5.05 1.79
CA LYS A 333 -10.80 4.04 0.92
C LYS A 333 -12.21 3.70 1.35
N GLU A 334 -13.00 3.34 0.37
CA GLU A 334 -14.27 2.67 0.56
C GLU A 334 -14.00 1.20 0.92
N GLU A 335 -14.84 0.65 1.79
CA GLU A 335 -14.81 -0.77 2.14
C GLU A 335 -16.17 -1.38 1.80
N VAL A 336 -16.14 -2.49 1.05
CA VAL A 336 -17.33 -3.26 0.65
C VAL A 336 -17.17 -4.68 1.18
N SER A 337 -18.18 -5.16 1.90
CA SER A 337 -18.28 -6.53 2.38
C SER A 337 -19.65 -7.10 2.02
N ALA A 338 -19.78 -8.43 2.03
CA ALA A 338 -21.09 -9.05 1.97
C ALA A 338 -21.89 -8.56 3.19
N GLY A 339 -23.07 -7.98 2.94
CA GLY A 339 -24.00 -7.51 3.96
C GLY A 339 -24.58 -8.66 4.80
#